data_95efa2a414f08df62e8350f84904e8a7
#
_entry.id   95efa2a414f08df62e8350f84904e8a7
#
_cell.length_a   1.000
_cell.length_b   1.000
_cell.length_c   1.000
_cell.angle_alpha   90.00
_cell.angle_beta   90.00
_cell.angle_gamma   90.00
#
_symmetry.space_group_name_H-M   'P 1'
#
loop_
_entity.id
_entity.type
_entity.pdbx_description
1 polymer ?
#
loop_
_entity_poly.entity_id
_entity_poly.type
_entity_poly.pdbx_seq_one_letter_code
_entity_poly.pdbx_strand_id
1 'polypeptide(L)'
;IVAYLIQGKTTEFDEIPVPGVDQEILNEITSDFLSQLNSTSQVAQKLESMSVEEKLSYSGKNLIGHYGCYSCHNIQGFEDAKPIGIALNHEGSKLISKLDFGFWHDEIPHTKWDWFYNKINEPEKFDLIPNEDGSVSVKELKPLEKSRMPWYGLEDKEITSLVTLI
;
A
#
# COMPACT_ATOMS: atom_id res chain seq x y z
N ILE A 1 -0.62 10.45 7.04
CA ILE A 1 -0.70 11.16 5.74
C ILE A 1 -1.19 12.59 5.97
N VAL A 2 -2.37 12.82 6.56
CA VAL A 2 -2.93 14.16 6.76
C VAL A 2 -1.94 15.09 7.45
N ALA A 3 -1.35 14.69 8.58
CA ALA A 3 -0.38 15.48 9.31
C ALA A 3 0.81 15.94 8.45
N TYR A 4 1.28 15.11 7.53
CA TYR A 4 2.35 15.50 6.59
C TYR A 4 1.86 16.51 5.55
N LEU A 5 0.67 16.30 4.99
CA LEU A 5 0.12 17.16 3.94
C LEU A 5 -0.21 18.57 4.43
N ILE A 6 -0.58 18.73 5.72
CA ILE A 6 -0.90 20.05 6.31
C ILE A 6 0.31 20.73 6.95
N GLN A 7 1.44 20.07 7.08
CA GLN A 7 2.65 20.60 7.71
C GLN A 7 3.12 21.88 7.02
N GLY A 8 3.26 22.96 7.78
CA GLY A 8 3.70 24.27 7.28
C GLY A 8 2.67 25.05 6.46
N LYS A 9 1.42 24.57 6.38
CA LYS A 9 0.31 25.29 5.73
C LYS A 9 -0.49 26.07 6.76
N THR A 10 -1.05 27.18 6.29
CA THR A 10 -1.66 28.24 7.06
C THR A 10 -2.86 27.83 7.92
N THR A 11 -3.19 28.68 8.87
CA THR A 11 -4.22 28.63 9.91
C THR A 11 -5.61 28.12 9.53
N GLU A 12 -5.97 28.09 8.26
CA GLU A 12 -7.26 27.56 7.80
C GLU A 12 -7.43 26.04 8.03
N PHE A 13 -6.32 25.33 8.30
CA PHE A 13 -6.33 23.88 8.56
C PHE A 13 -6.08 23.54 10.03
N ASP A 14 -5.75 24.51 10.89
CA ASP A 14 -5.52 24.28 12.32
C ASP A 14 -6.78 23.81 13.06
N GLU A 15 -7.96 24.04 12.46
CA GLU A 15 -9.26 23.63 13.00
C GLU A 15 -9.72 22.24 12.52
N ILE A 16 -8.98 21.57 11.64
CA ILE A 16 -9.33 20.20 11.24
C ILE A 16 -8.95 19.29 12.41
N PRO A 17 -9.93 18.74 13.14
CA PRO A 17 -9.61 17.81 14.23
C PRO A 17 -8.92 16.59 13.63
N VAL A 18 -7.65 16.42 13.93
CA VAL A 18 -6.99 15.14 13.68
C VAL A 18 -7.68 14.12 14.59
N PRO A 19 -8.38 13.11 14.05
CA PRO A 19 -9.01 12.09 14.87
C PRO A 19 -8.00 11.53 15.86
N GLY A 20 -8.43 11.20 17.07
CA GLY A 20 -7.55 10.62 18.09
C GLY A 20 -6.73 9.48 17.48
N VAL A 21 -5.43 9.62 17.48
CA VAL A 21 -4.53 8.64 16.91
C VAL A 21 -4.24 7.59 17.97
N ASP A 22 -4.47 6.34 17.63
CA ASP A 22 -4.01 5.22 18.46
C ASP A 22 -2.47 5.24 18.53
N GLN A 23 -1.95 5.46 19.76
CA GLN A 23 -0.52 5.60 19.98
C GLN A 23 0.23 4.29 19.73
N GLU A 24 -0.40 3.14 19.96
CA GLU A 24 0.19 1.83 19.72
C GLU A 24 0.38 1.60 18.23
N ILE A 25 -0.66 1.82 17.43
CA ILE A 25 -0.60 1.73 15.97
C ILE A 25 0.40 2.74 15.39
N LEU A 26 0.43 3.98 15.90
CA LEU A 26 1.39 4.98 15.44
C LEU A 26 2.83 4.56 15.71
N ASN A 27 3.11 4.02 16.91
CA ASN A 27 4.43 3.53 17.27
C ASN A 27 4.83 2.32 16.41
N GLU A 28 3.91 1.39 16.15
CA GLU A 28 4.16 0.24 15.29
C GLU A 28 4.55 0.68 13.87
N ILE A 29 3.73 1.51 13.22
CA ILE A 29 4.00 2.00 11.86
C ILE A 29 5.31 2.79 11.81
N THR A 30 5.57 3.65 12.80
CA THR A 30 6.81 4.44 12.87
C THR A 30 8.02 3.52 13.01
N SER A 31 7.93 2.51 13.89
CA SER A 31 8.97 1.51 14.10
C SER A 31 9.26 0.70 12.84
N ASP A 32 8.24 0.27 12.13
CA ASP A 32 8.39 -0.49 10.90
C ASP A 32 9.15 0.29 9.82
N PHE A 33 8.83 1.57 9.62
CA PHE A 33 9.59 2.41 8.69
C PHE A 33 11.02 2.69 9.16
N LEU A 34 11.21 2.93 10.45
CA LEU A 34 12.55 3.14 11.01
C LEU A 34 13.43 1.90 10.86
N SER A 35 12.87 0.70 11.02
CA SER A 35 13.60 -0.57 10.95
C SER A 35 14.21 -0.87 9.58
N GLN A 36 13.71 -0.25 8.52
CA GLN A 36 14.24 -0.41 7.16
C GLN A 36 15.67 0.14 7.02
N LEU A 37 16.04 1.13 7.83
CA LEU A 37 17.33 1.83 7.72
C LEU A 37 18.13 1.87 9.03
N ASN A 38 17.63 1.30 10.12
CA ASN A 38 18.24 1.40 11.43
C ASN A 38 18.28 0.04 12.13
N SER A 39 19.27 -0.15 13.01
CA SER A 39 19.31 -1.31 13.92
C SER A 39 18.22 -1.20 14.99
N THR A 40 17.88 -2.34 15.62
CA THR A 40 16.84 -2.39 16.66
C THR A 40 17.06 -1.38 17.80
N SER A 41 18.32 -1.22 18.24
CA SER A 41 18.65 -0.24 19.29
C SER A 41 18.45 1.21 18.86
N GLN A 42 18.77 1.53 17.61
CA GLN A 42 18.55 2.86 17.02
C GLN A 42 17.07 3.15 16.81
N VAL A 43 16.27 2.15 16.42
CA VAL A 43 14.81 2.28 16.30
C VAL A 43 14.20 2.64 17.64
N ALA A 44 14.53 1.91 18.71
CA ALA A 44 14.01 2.19 20.05
C ALA A 44 14.36 3.61 20.50
N GLN A 45 15.61 4.01 20.34
CA GLN A 45 16.07 5.35 20.74
C GLN A 45 15.36 6.46 19.95
N LYS A 46 15.21 6.30 18.61
CA LYS A 46 14.52 7.27 17.78
C LYS A 46 13.03 7.36 18.13
N LEU A 47 12.38 6.21 18.32
CA LEU A 47 10.97 6.14 18.66
C LEU A 47 10.67 6.84 19.99
N GLU A 48 11.57 6.72 20.97
CA GLU A 48 11.47 7.37 22.28
C GLU A 48 11.70 8.89 22.19
N SER A 49 12.60 9.33 21.32
CA SER A 49 12.95 10.75 21.15
C SER A 49 11.95 11.56 20.33
N MET A 50 11.11 10.91 19.51
CA MET A 50 10.15 11.59 18.64
C MET A 50 8.88 11.95 19.39
N SER A 51 8.41 13.20 19.21
CA SER A 51 7.07 13.61 19.63
C SER A 51 5.99 12.92 18.79
N VAL A 52 4.73 13.02 19.22
CA VAL A 52 3.57 12.48 18.49
C VAL A 52 3.47 13.12 17.10
N GLU A 53 3.66 14.43 17.01
CA GLU A 53 3.61 15.20 15.77
C GLU A 53 4.73 14.77 14.81
N GLU A 54 5.93 14.55 15.32
CA GLU A 54 7.06 14.07 14.51
C GLU A 54 6.81 12.66 13.99
N LYS A 55 6.27 11.75 14.82
CA LYS A 55 5.87 10.40 14.40
C LYS A 55 4.79 10.45 13.32
N LEU A 56 3.77 11.29 13.50
CA LEU A 56 2.68 11.47 12.53
C LEU A 56 3.21 12.00 11.19
N SER A 57 4.07 13.02 11.23
CA SER A 57 4.66 13.59 10.02
C SER A 57 5.57 12.60 9.32
N TYR A 58 6.46 11.94 10.06
CA TYR A 58 7.38 10.92 9.54
C TYR A 58 6.63 9.74 8.92
N SER A 59 5.69 9.15 9.66
CA SER A 59 4.89 8.04 9.16
C SER A 59 4.00 8.46 7.97
N GLY A 60 3.42 9.67 8.03
CA GLY A 60 2.63 10.22 6.94
C GLY A 60 3.41 10.36 5.64
N LYS A 61 4.63 10.89 5.70
CA LYS A 61 5.53 10.97 4.55
C LYS A 61 5.85 9.59 3.97
N ASN A 62 6.23 8.66 4.84
CA ASN A 62 6.59 7.31 4.40
C ASN A 62 5.40 6.55 3.83
N LEU A 63 4.18 6.73 4.38
CA LEU A 63 2.95 6.15 3.83
C LEU A 63 2.61 6.71 2.44
N ILE A 64 2.79 8.03 2.22
CA ILE A 64 2.63 8.64 0.88
C ILE A 64 3.61 7.98 -0.10
N GLY A 65 4.86 7.80 0.34
CA GLY A 65 5.88 7.09 -0.42
C GLY A 65 5.49 5.64 -0.69
N HIS A 66 5.03 4.93 0.32
CA HIS A 66 4.65 3.51 0.25
C HIS A 66 3.46 3.27 -0.70
N TYR A 67 2.40 4.06 -0.56
CA TYR A 67 1.21 3.94 -1.42
C TYR A 67 1.33 4.63 -2.77
N GLY A 68 2.38 5.43 -3.00
CA GLY A 68 2.63 6.07 -4.28
C GLY A 68 1.67 7.19 -4.64
N CYS A 69 1.10 7.87 -3.66
CA CYS A 69 0.15 8.97 -3.87
C CYS A 69 0.70 10.06 -4.81
N TYR A 70 2.02 10.26 -4.79
CA TYR A 70 2.73 11.21 -5.65
C TYR A 70 2.73 10.81 -7.14
N SER A 71 2.41 9.56 -7.48
CA SER A 71 2.34 9.14 -8.89
C SER A 71 1.17 9.77 -9.63
N CYS A 72 0.12 10.19 -8.90
CA CYS A 72 -1.07 10.86 -9.45
C CYS A 72 -1.23 12.30 -8.95
N HIS A 73 -0.55 12.67 -7.84
CA HIS A 73 -0.70 13.97 -7.20
C HIS A 73 0.65 14.67 -7.04
N ASN A 74 0.68 15.97 -7.30
CA ASN A 74 1.85 16.79 -6.98
C ASN A 74 1.90 16.98 -5.46
N ILE A 75 2.89 16.38 -4.81
CA ILE A 75 3.06 16.43 -3.36
C ILE A 75 4.44 16.99 -3.06
N GLN A 76 4.50 18.05 -2.25
CA GLN A 76 5.75 18.66 -1.82
C GLN A 76 6.66 17.64 -1.12
N GLY A 77 7.92 17.58 -1.55
CA GLY A 77 8.93 16.64 -1.05
C GLY A 77 8.95 15.29 -1.77
N PHE A 78 8.18 15.16 -2.89
CA PHE A 78 8.16 13.99 -3.77
C PHE A 78 8.38 14.34 -5.25
N GLU A 79 8.93 15.51 -5.54
CA GLU A 79 9.09 16.03 -6.91
C GLU A 79 9.98 15.11 -7.77
N ASP A 80 11.00 14.50 -7.17
CA ASP A 80 11.94 13.60 -7.82
C ASP A 80 11.66 12.11 -7.55
N ALA A 81 10.49 11.79 -6.97
CA ALA A 81 10.16 10.42 -6.61
C ALA A 81 9.88 9.56 -7.84
N LYS A 82 10.48 8.37 -7.88
CA LYS A 82 10.27 7.42 -8.98
C LYS A 82 8.90 6.74 -8.83
N PRO A 83 8.22 6.38 -9.95
CA PRO A 83 7.00 5.60 -9.92
C PRO A 83 7.15 4.33 -9.09
N ILE A 84 6.15 3.98 -8.30
CA ILE A 84 6.14 2.75 -7.48
C ILE A 84 5.76 1.54 -8.33
N GLY A 85 4.84 1.72 -9.28
CA GLY A 85 4.42 0.66 -10.17
C GLY A 85 5.58 0.18 -11.05
N ILE A 86 5.65 -1.13 -11.25
CA ILE A 86 6.56 -1.71 -12.23
C ILE A 86 6.11 -1.34 -13.64
N ALA A 87 7.06 -1.30 -14.59
CA ALA A 87 6.72 -1.09 -15.99
C ALA A 87 5.86 -2.25 -16.52
N LEU A 88 4.69 -1.93 -17.07
CA LEU A 88 3.74 -2.93 -17.57
C LEU A 88 4.02 -3.38 -19.02
N ASN A 89 5.02 -2.80 -19.69
CA ASN A 89 5.30 -3.03 -21.12
C ASN A 89 5.50 -4.51 -21.49
N HIS A 90 5.85 -5.36 -20.54
CA HIS A 90 6.12 -6.78 -20.78
C HIS A 90 5.31 -7.70 -19.85
N GLU A 91 4.34 -7.17 -19.11
CA GLU A 91 3.56 -7.98 -18.17
C GLU A 91 2.79 -9.09 -18.87
N GLY A 92 2.11 -8.80 -19.98
CA GLY A 92 1.38 -9.79 -20.78
C GLY A 92 2.27 -10.88 -21.41
N SER A 93 3.57 -10.64 -21.57
CA SER A 93 4.52 -11.63 -22.08
C SER A 93 5.14 -12.53 -21.02
N LYS A 94 4.90 -12.27 -19.74
CA LYS A 94 5.40 -13.12 -18.64
C LYS A 94 4.87 -14.55 -18.76
N LEU A 95 5.70 -15.50 -18.36
CA LEU A 95 5.26 -16.88 -18.21
C LEU A 95 4.30 -16.97 -17.01
N ILE A 96 3.30 -17.85 -17.09
CA ILE A 96 2.34 -18.09 -16.00
C ILE A 96 3.05 -18.42 -14.69
N SER A 97 4.15 -19.20 -14.77
CA SER A 97 4.98 -19.56 -13.61
C SER A 97 5.66 -18.37 -12.91
N LYS A 98 5.58 -17.16 -13.50
CA LYS A 98 6.10 -15.91 -12.91
C LYS A 98 5.00 -15.03 -12.33
N LEU A 99 3.75 -15.45 -12.45
CA LEU A 99 2.60 -14.78 -11.87
C LEU A 99 2.32 -15.37 -10.49
N ASP A 100 2.28 -14.54 -9.49
CA ASP A 100 2.02 -14.97 -8.12
C ASP A 100 0.52 -15.03 -7.86
N PHE A 101 -0.01 -16.24 -7.74
CA PHE A 101 -1.41 -16.50 -7.40
C PHE A 101 -1.67 -16.44 -5.88
N GLY A 102 -0.64 -16.25 -5.07
CA GLY A 102 -0.76 -16.23 -3.62
C GLY A 102 -1.39 -17.51 -3.06
N PHE A 103 -2.32 -17.33 -2.12
CA PHE A 103 -3.10 -18.43 -1.53
C PHE A 103 -4.27 -18.91 -2.40
N TRP A 104 -4.52 -18.25 -3.54
CA TRP A 104 -5.65 -18.52 -4.45
C TRP A 104 -5.23 -19.42 -5.62
N HIS A 105 -4.12 -20.10 -5.47
CA HIS A 105 -3.56 -20.96 -6.51
C HIS A 105 -4.55 -22.00 -7.03
N ASP A 106 -5.36 -22.59 -6.16
CA ASP A 106 -6.30 -23.64 -6.53
C ASP A 106 -7.69 -23.11 -6.95
N GLU A 107 -8.02 -21.85 -6.59
CA GLU A 107 -9.31 -21.20 -6.86
C GLU A 107 -9.31 -20.38 -8.15
N ILE A 108 -8.19 -19.77 -8.49
CA ILE A 108 -8.06 -18.97 -9.72
C ILE A 108 -7.53 -19.85 -10.83
N PRO A 109 -8.24 -19.99 -11.96
CA PRO A 109 -7.72 -20.73 -13.11
C PRO A 109 -6.33 -20.23 -13.52
N HIS A 110 -5.41 -21.18 -13.79
CA HIS A 110 -4.02 -20.86 -14.11
C HIS A 110 -3.86 -20.35 -15.55
N THR A 111 -4.56 -19.27 -15.86
CA THR A 111 -4.38 -18.53 -17.11
C THR A 111 -3.90 -17.12 -16.82
N LYS A 112 -3.24 -16.50 -17.80
CA LYS A 112 -2.85 -15.08 -17.66
C LYS A 112 -4.08 -14.19 -17.53
N TRP A 113 -5.13 -14.50 -18.30
CA TRP A 113 -6.40 -13.77 -18.27
C TRP A 113 -6.98 -13.74 -16.85
N ASP A 114 -7.15 -14.91 -16.24
CA ASP A 114 -7.77 -15.00 -14.93
C ASP A 114 -6.92 -14.34 -13.85
N TRP A 115 -5.59 -14.42 -13.95
CA TRP A 115 -4.70 -13.73 -13.03
C TRP A 115 -4.84 -12.22 -13.12
N PHE A 116 -4.74 -11.64 -14.33
CA PHE A 116 -4.86 -10.19 -14.52
C PHE A 116 -6.26 -9.70 -14.15
N TYR A 117 -7.31 -10.46 -14.53
CA TYR A 117 -8.68 -10.12 -14.18
C TYR A 117 -8.86 -10.00 -12.67
N ASN A 118 -8.49 -11.03 -11.92
CA ASN A 118 -8.61 -11.03 -10.46
C ASN A 118 -7.72 -9.96 -9.82
N LYS A 119 -6.51 -9.74 -10.35
CA LYS A 119 -5.58 -8.72 -9.83
C LYS A 119 -6.10 -7.30 -10.00
N ILE A 120 -6.86 -7.02 -11.03
CA ILE A 120 -7.48 -5.70 -11.28
C ILE A 120 -8.81 -5.58 -10.53
N ASN A 121 -9.63 -6.63 -10.54
CA ASN A 121 -10.95 -6.63 -9.92
C ASN A 121 -10.89 -6.54 -8.40
N GLU A 122 -10.04 -7.35 -7.78
CA GLU A 122 -9.91 -7.47 -6.33
C GLU A 122 -8.43 -7.56 -5.91
N PRO A 123 -7.65 -6.46 -6.02
CA PRO A 123 -6.21 -6.50 -5.75
C PRO A 123 -5.89 -6.96 -4.32
N GLU A 124 -6.75 -6.66 -3.34
CA GLU A 124 -6.58 -7.07 -1.94
C GLU A 124 -6.86 -8.56 -1.71
N LYS A 125 -7.54 -9.23 -2.65
CA LYS A 125 -7.80 -10.67 -2.58
C LYS A 125 -6.51 -11.47 -2.38
N PHE A 126 -5.42 -11.04 -2.98
CA PHE A 126 -4.12 -11.72 -2.88
C PHE A 126 -3.47 -11.63 -1.49
N ASP A 127 -4.00 -10.77 -0.62
CA ASP A 127 -3.62 -10.67 0.80
C ASP A 127 -4.50 -11.55 1.71
N LEU A 128 -5.52 -12.22 1.16
CA LEU A 128 -6.48 -13.04 1.87
C LEU A 128 -6.14 -14.54 1.70
N ILE A 129 -6.54 -15.33 2.68
CA ILE A 129 -6.38 -16.80 2.68
C ILE A 129 -7.77 -17.41 2.55
N PRO A 130 -8.07 -18.18 1.47
CA PRO A 130 -9.32 -18.89 1.36
C PRO A 130 -9.36 -20.05 2.37
N ASN A 131 -10.51 -20.25 3.03
CA ASN A 131 -10.77 -21.37 3.93
C ASN A 131 -11.61 -22.43 3.22
N GLU A 132 -11.56 -23.68 3.69
CA GLU A 132 -12.31 -24.81 3.13
C GLU A 132 -13.84 -24.62 3.17
N ASP A 133 -14.35 -23.80 4.09
CA ASP A 133 -15.78 -23.47 4.23
C ASP A 133 -16.24 -22.32 3.31
N GLY A 134 -15.35 -21.80 2.45
CA GLY A 134 -15.62 -20.69 1.53
C GLY A 134 -15.52 -19.31 2.19
N SER A 135 -15.20 -19.23 3.47
CA SER A 135 -14.87 -17.97 4.13
C SER A 135 -13.43 -17.54 3.79
N VAL A 136 -13.06 -16.31 4.12
CA VAL A 136 -11.69 -15.83 3.96
C VAL A 136 -11.12 -15.38 5.30
N SER A 137 -9.86 -15.69 5.52
CA SER A 137 -9.08 -15.19 6.65
C SER A 137 -8.20 -14.04 6.16
N VAL A 138 -8.04 -13.02 6.99
CA VAL A 138 -7.03 -11.99 6.74
C VAL A 138 -5.69 -12.55 7.20
N LYS A 139 -4.72 -12.62 6.30
CA LYS A 139 -3.33 -12.84 6.72
C LYS A 139 -2.95 -11.68 7.64
N GLU A 140 -2.38 -11.99 8.80
CA GLU A 140 -1.78 -10.98 9.67
C GLU A 140 -0.55 -10.38 9.00
N LEU A 141 -0.80 -9.53 8.02
CA LEU A 141 0.22 -8.77 7.33
C LEU A 141 0.44 -7.46 8.05
N LYS A 142 1.69 -7.11 8.25
CA LYS A 142 2.02 -5.74 8.65
C LYS A 142 1.53 -4.76 7.57
N PRO A 143 1.19 -3.52 7.96
CA PRO A 143 0.69 -2.52 7.00
C PRO A 143 1.55 -2.37 5.74
N LEU A 144 2.88 -2.54 5.85
CA LEU A 144 3.81 -2.41 4.73
C LEU A 144 3.92 -3.65 3.83
N GLU A 145 3.36 -4.78 4.26
CA GLU A 145 3.37 -6.04 3.50
C GLU A 145 2.12 -6.21 2.63
N LYS A 146 1.09 -5.39 2.86
CA LYS A 146 -0.16 -5.45 2.11
C LYS A 146 0.02 -5.00 0.65
N SER A 147 -0.86 -5.51 -0.21
CA SER A 147 -0.92 -5.07 -1.62
C SER A 147 -1.03 -3.55 -1.71
N ARG A 148 -0.23 -2.95 -2.58
CA ARG A 148 -0.24 -1.49 -2.82
C ARG A 148 -1.10 -1.09 -4.01
N MET A 149 -1.62 -2.07 -4.74
CA MET A 149 -2.50 -1.81 -5.87
C MET A 149 -3.87 -1.38 -5.32
N PRO A 150 -4.34 -0.17 -5.63
CA PRO A 150 -5.65 0.28 -5.16
C PRO A 150 -6.78 -0.45 -5.90
N TRP A 151 -7.90 -0.60 -5.23
CA TRP A 151 -9.14 -1.00 -5.88
C TRP A 151 -9.77 0.20 -6.60
N TYR A 152 -10.00 0.05 -7.89
CA TYR A 152 -10.51 1.14 -8.75
C TYR A 152 -12.03 1.09 -8.94
N GLY A 153 -12.72 0.06 -8.50
CA GLY A 153 -14.16 -0.09 -8.66
C GLY A 153 -14.61 -0.16 -10.13
N LEU A 154 -13.79 -0.78 -10.98
CA LEU A 154 -14.07 -0.94 -12.41
C LEU A 154 -15.18 -1.94 -12.65
N GLU A 155 -15.99 -1.72 -13.71
CA GLU A 155 -16.97 -2.69 -14.18
C GLU A 155 -16.30 -3.79 -15.02
N ASP A 156 -16.93 -4.98 -15.08
CA ASP A 156 -16.42 -6.14 -15.84
C ASP A 156 -15.95 -5.81 -17.27
N LYS A 157 -16.69 -4.97 -17.97
CA LYS A 157 -16.34 -4.56 -19.34
C LYS A 157 -15.05 -3.73 -19.39
N GLU A 158 -14.80 -2.93 -18.35
CA GLU A 158 -13.60 -2.09 -18.25
C GLU A 158 -12.40 -2.96 -17.91
N ILE A 159 -12.55 -3.87 -16.94
CA ILE A 159 -11.51 -4.85 -16.58
C ILE A 159 -11.17 -5.71 -17.80
N THR A 160 -12.19 -6.25 -18.48
CA THR A 160 -12.02 -7.04 -19.70
C THR A 160 -11.24 -6.28 -20.78
N SER A 161 -11.54 -5.00 -20.97
CA SER A 161 -10.83 -4.14 -21.92
C SER A 161 -9.37 -3.95 -21.56
N LEU A 162 -9.07 -3.72 -20.25
CA LEU A 162 -7.70 -3.59 -19.76
C LEU A 162 -6.91 -4.89 -19.90
N VAL A 163 -7.49 -6.02 -19.52
CA VAL A 163 -6.83 -7.34 -19.65
C VAL A 163 -6.56 -7.69 -21.11
N THR A 164 -7.43 -7.28 -22.03
CA THR A 164 -7.25 -7.49 -23.47
C THR A 164 -6.09 -6.65 -24.04
N LEU A 165 -5.84 -5.48 -23.43
CA LEU A 165 -4.75 -4.58 -23.84
C LEU A 165 -3.37 -5.08 -23.40
N ILE A 166 -3.29 -5.76 -22.24
CA ILE A 166 -2.05 -6.29 -21.67
C ILE A 166 -1.62 -7.57 -22.40
#